data_4a096febe16810902d9d9bfdf67d539f
#
_entry.id   4a096febe16810902d9d9bfdf67d539f
#
_cell.length_a   1.000
_cell.length_b   1.000
_cell.length_c   1.000
_cell.angle_alpha   90.00
_cell.angle_beta   90.00
_cell.angle_gamma   90.00
#
_symmetry.space_group_name_H-M   'P 1'
#
loop_
_entity.id
_entity.type
_entity.pdbx_description
1 polymer ?
#
loop_
_entity_poly.entity_id
_entity_poly.type
_entity_poly.pdbx_seq_one_letter_code
_entity_poly.pdbx_strand_id
1 'polypeptide(L)'
;MSPESTLELPSRIRNLLSQRLGNRRADMWFDSASTVRVESGKLAVDAESSFAADWIRKNFGGDLRAVSQEALGRDDFDLRVVQLCPTQSMDAPPRSTETSDPASERPVFVTPTARPRTTEAWRRLEDFVVGPTNKMAFDAASSFASGNVIGNCLVIHGSCGVGKSHLLQALCRRRRESRTQQRVRYVTAEQFTNEYIQSVRHGTIDAFRARVRRVDVLAIDDVHFLAGKTATQTEFLHTLDAVQLSGSQVVLASDEHPHLVRRLSQSLISRMLAGMVVRIDAPDLALRQALVKSVALRKSIVLSSEAIDAMACHCVNGAREIEGAFASLQAMRLAQNSMQSDNPLTTLHTQSRDEISCGIVETLFRRENATRGTIPVRLSDIIEQVCLIMGIDAAQLAGESRHRHITLARALIAWLARHHTSMSFPEIARAMKRNSHSAIHSGATRIEVLIQKKATVDAGTAGTCMIVEILERLRQALRNSQQKPQHNSQRNAPRQVRA
;
A
#
# COMPACT_ATOMS: atom_id res chain seq x y z
N MET A 1 1.58 -26.87 53.10
CA MET A 1 2.52 -26.21 52.20
C MET A 1 2.63 -24.78 52.66
N SER A 2 3.83 -24.34 53.02
CA SER A 2 4.07 -23.01 53.62
C SER A 2 3.90 -21.89 52.58
N PRO A 3 3.45 -20.70 52.99
CA PRO A 3 3.15 -19.59 52.05
C PRO A 3 4.34 -19.03 51.26
N GLU A 4 5.56 -19.36 51.66
CA GLU A 4 6.80 -18.94 50.98
C GLU A 4 7.05 -19.67 49.65
N SER A 5 6.50 -20.88 49.45
CA SER A 5 6.70 -21.68 48.24
C SER A 5 5.87 -21.19 47.02
N THR A 6 4.91 -20.31 47.23
CA THR A 6 3.97 -19.87 46.16
C THR A 6 4.52 -18.67 45.36
N LEU A 7 5.45 -17.90 45.92
CA LEU A 7 6.09 -16.73 45.27
C LEU A 7 7.26 -17.12 44.37
N GLU A 8 7.87 -18.27 44.55
CA GLU A 8 9.00 -18.75 43.73
C GLU A 8 8.59 -19.57 42.49
N LEU A 9 7.35 -20.08 42.46
CA LEU A 9 6.83 -20.94 41.39
C LEU A 9 6.80 -20.27 40.00
N PRO A 10 6.31 -19.02 39.83
CA PRO A 10 6.31 -18.37 38.53
C PRO A 10 7.72 -18.15 37.98
N SER A 11 8.65 -17.77 38.83
CA SER A 11 10.06 -17.57 38.45
C SER A 11 10.75 -18.88 38.06
N ARG A 12 10.44 -19.98 38.74
CA ARG A 12 10.94 -21.31 38.43
C ARG A 12 10.41 -21.82 37.10
N ILE A 13 9.13 -21.62 36.81
CA ILE A 13 8.50 -21.99 35.53
C ILE A 13 9.11 -21.20 34.38
N ARG A 14 9.34 -19.89 34.58
CA ARG A 14 9.98 -19.02 33.59
C ARG A 14 11.41 -19.50 33.28
N ASN A 15 12.18 -19.84 34.30
CA ASN A 15 13.53 -20.38 34.11
C ASN A 15 13.52 -21.71 33.35
N LEU A 16 12.61 -22.62 33.65
CA LEU A 16 12.44 -23.88 32.93
C LEU A 16 12.04 -23.67 31.47
N LEU A 17 11.15 -22.73 31.19
CA LEU A 17 10.79 -22.34 29.81
C LEU A 17 12.00 -21.76 29.07
N SER A 18 12.76 -20.86 29.71
CA SER A 18 13.97 -20.27 29.13
C SER A 18 15.05 -21.29 28.84
N GLN A 19 15.22 -22.28 29.70
CA GLN A 19 16.19 -23.38 29.49
C GLN A 19 15.81 -24.28 28.31
N ARG A 20 14.50 -24.57 28.12
CA ARG A 20 14.03 -25.48 27.06
C ARG A 20 13.88 -24.77 25.70
N LEU A 21 13.38 -23.56 25.68
CA LEU A 21 13.05 -22.80 24.45
C LEU A 21 14.17 -21.87 24.01
N GLY A 22 15.11 -21.55 24.91
CA GLY A 22 16.08 -20.47 24.75
C GLY A 22 15.52 -19.11 25.13
N ASN A 23 16.31 -18.24 25.78
CA ASN A 23 15.91 -16.96 26.33
C ASN A 23 15.12 -16.09 25.33
N ARG A 24 15.62 -15.93 24.10
CA ARG A 24 14.96 -15.09 23.08
C ARG A 24 13.55 -15.55 22.70
N ARG A 25 13.28 -16.85 22.70
CA ARG A 25 11.95 -17.40 22.36
C ARG A 25 11.02 -17.35 23.56
N ALA A 26 11.53 -17.59 24.75
CA ALA A 26 10.76 -17.48 25.99
C ALA A 26 10.29 -16.04 26.20
N ASP A 27 11.17 -15.04 26.07
CA ASP A 27 10.84 -13.63 26.25
C ASP A 27 9.86 -13.12 25.17
N MET A 28 9.99 -13.57 23.92
CA MET A 28 9.13 -13.14 22.82
C MET A 28 7.67 -13.63 22.98
N TRP A 29 7.48 -14.84 23.50
CA TRP A 29 6.17 -15.49 23.52
C TRP A 29 5.50 -15.51 24.90
N PHE A 30 6.27 -15.48 25.97
CA PHE A 30 5.76 -15.58 27.33
C PHE A 30 5.93 -14.32 28.19
N ASP A 31 6.50 -13.23 27.60
CA ASP A 31 6.59 -11.91 28.23
C ASP A 31 5.76 -10.85 27.53
N SER A 32 5.66 -10.92 26.18
CA SER A 32 4.98 -9.88 25.39
C SER A 32 3.64 -10.31 24.79
N ALA A 33 3.46 -11.60 24.48
CA ALA A 33 2.25 -12.10 23.79
C ALA A 33 1.41 -13.05 24.66
N SER A 34 1.94 -13.48 25.82
CA SER A 34 1.22 -14.32 26.77
C SER A 34 1.81 -14.24 28.17
N THR A 35 0.98 -14.35 29.19
CA THR A 35 1.38 -14.37 30.61
C THR A 35 1.20 -15.79 31.19
N VAL A 36 2.24 -16.29 31.84
CA VAL A 36 2.22 -17.61 32.47
C VAL A 36 1.90 -17.48 33.96
N ARG A 37 0.87 -18.17 34.42
CA ARG A 37 0.42 -18.16 35.82
C ARG A 37 0.20 -19.59 36.33
N VAL A 38 0.11 -19.74 37.64
CA VAL A 38 -0.29 -21.00 38.27
C VAL A 38 -1.63 -20.77 38.97
N GLU A 39 -2.69 -21.41 38.47
CA GLU A 39 -4.03 -21.34 39.05
C GLU A 39 -4.52 -22.74 39.46
N SER A 40 -4.98 -22.87 40.69
CA SER A 40 -5.49 -24.15 41.23
C SER A 40 -4.57 -25.36 41.04
N GLY A 41 -3.23 -25.12 41.06
CA GLY A 41 -2.20 -26.17 40.87
C GLY A 41 -2.07 -26.65 39.44
N LYS A 42 -2.51 -25.86 38.44
CA LYS A 42 -2.31 -26.07 37.02
C LYS A 42 -1.54 -24.91 36.40
N LEU A 43 -0.78 -25.20 35.35
CA LEU A 43 -0.14 -24.17 34.56
C LEU A 43 -1.19 -23.51 33.66
N ALA A 44 -1.46 -22.23 33.87
CA ALA A 44 -2.35 -21.43 33.03
C ALA A 44 -1.51 -20.47 32.18
N VAL A 45 -1.79 -20.43 30.90
CA VAL A 45 -1.15 -19.51 29.92
C VAL A 45 -2.22 -18.62 29.32
N ASP A 46 -2.14 -17.32 29.60
CA ASP A 46 -3.05 -16.31 29.07
C ASP A 46 -2.45 -15.73 27.76
N ALA A 47 -3.14 -15.89 26.63
CA ALA A 47 -2.72 -15.39 25.34
C ALA A 47 -3.58 -14.18 24.92
N GLU A 48 -2.96 -13.16 24.31
CA GLU A 48 -3.64 -11.92 23.88
C GLU A 48 -4.61 -12.13 22.70
N SER A 49 -4.48 -13.22 21.97
CA SER A 49 -5.34 -13.54 20.82
C SER A 49 -5.51 -15.05 20.63
N SER A 50 -6.59 -15.44 19.95
CA SER A 50 -6.81 -16.84 19.55
C SER A 50 -5.68 -17.37 18.66
N PHE A 51 -5.09 -16.52 17.85
CA PHE A 51 -3.93 -16.88 17.03
C PHE A 51 -2.70 -17.23 17.87
N ALA A 52 -2.39 -16.41 18.87
CA ALA A 52 -1.28 -16.66 19.79
C ALA A 52 -1.50 -17.95 20.57
N ALA A 53 -2.73 -18.18 21.05
CA ALA A 53 -3.10 -19.41 21.77
C ALA A 53 -2.90 -20.67 20.91
N ASP A 54 -3.43 -20.68 19.68
CA ASP A 54 -3.30 -21.85 18.78
C ASP A 54 -1.84 -22.09 18.37
N TRP A 55 -1.09 -21.02 18.15
CA TRP A 55 0.33 -21.10 17.81
C TRP A 55 1.18 -21.64 18.96
N ILE A 56 0.93 -21.17 20.21
CA ILE A 56 1.57 -21.66 21.42
C ILE A 56 1.24 -23.15 21.63
N ARG A 57 -0.03 -23.54 21.50
CA ARG A 57 -0.47 -24.93 21.62
C ARG A 57 0.25 -25.84 20.63
N LYS A 58 0.37 -25.41 19.37
CA LYS A 58 0.96 -26.20 18.30
C LYS A 58 2.48 -26.31 18.42
N ASN A 59 3.18 -25.24 18.78
CA ASN A 59 4.64 -25.19 18.72
C ASN A 59 5.32 -25.41 20.06
N PHE A 60 4.65 -25.09 21.18
CA PHE A 60 5.21 -25.19 22.54
C PHE A 60 4.37 -26.09 23.48
N GLY A 61 3.32 -26.71 22.96
CA GLY A 61 2.46 -27.57 23.79
C GLY A 61 3.20 -28.76 24.45
N GLY A 62 4.20 -29.31 23.78
CA GLY A 62 5.08 -30.36 24.35
C GLY A 62 5.97 -29.83 25.47
N ASP A 63 6.58 -28.67 25.27
CA ASP A 63 7.47 -28.04 26.25
C ASP A 63 6.67 -27.54 27.46
N LEU A 64 5.48 -26.99 27.26
CA LEU A 64 4.58 -26.59 28.36
C LEU A 64 4.13 -27.75 29.23
N ARG A 65 3.80 -28.91 28.64
CA ARG A 65 3.50 -30.13 29.40
C ARG A 65 4.69 -30.60 30.22
N ALA A 66 5.86 -30.64 29.59
CA ALA A 66 7.09 -31.05 30.28
C ALA A 66 7.44 -30.11 31.43
N VAL A 67 7.29 -28.80 31.26
CA VAL A 67 7.47 -27.79 32.32
C VAL A 67 6.40 -27.93 33.41
N SER A 68 5.14 -28.20 33.04
CA SER A 68 4.08 -28.47 34.02
C SER A 68 4.35 -29.71 34.84
N GLN A 69 4.82 -30.77 34.20
CA GLN A 69 5.21 -32.03 34.89
C GLN A 69 6.38 -31.81 35.84
N GLU A 70 7.40 -31.07 35.42
CA GLU A 70 8.62 -30.82 36.20
C GLU A 70 8.38 -29.83 37.38
N ALA A 71 7.52 -28.82 37.16
CA ALA A 71 7.25 -27.80 38.17
C ALA A 71 6.08 -28.14 39.12
N LEU A 72 5.05 -28.82 38.61
CA LEU A 72 3.79 -29.04 39.31
C LEU A 72 3.42 -30.53 39.46
N GLY A 73 4.18 -31.45 38.86
CA GLY A 73 3.89 -32.89 38.90
C GLY A 73 2.67 -33.30 38.06
N ARG A 74 2.23 -32.48 37.13
CA ARG A 74 1.03 -32.70 36.29
C ARG A 74 1.35 -32.52 34.80
N ASP A 75 0.81 -33.37 33.96
CA ASP A 75 1.03 -33.39 32.50
C ASP A 75 -0.05 -32.59 31.74
N ASP A 76 -0.68 -31.61 32.39
CA ASP A 76 -1.70 -30.77 31.78
C ASP A 76 -1.40 -29.29 31.98
N PHE A 77 -1.83 -28.48 31.02
CA PHE A 77 -1.81 -27.02 31.11
C PHE A 77 -3.10 -26.45 30.52
N ASP A 78 -3.53 -25.29 31.00
CA ASP A 78 -4.70 -24.57 30.53
C ASP A 78 -4.28 -23.36 29.70
N LEU A 79 -4.89 -23.17 28.53
CA LEU A 79 -4.58 -22.08 27.61
C LEU A 79 -5.82 -21.25 27.38
N ARG A 80 -5.79 -20.00 27.82
CA ARG A 80 -6.92 -19.07 27.77
C ARG A 80 -6.61 -17.86 26.87
N VAL A 81 -7.64 -17.34 26.23
CA VAL A 81 -7.54 -16.09 25.47
C VAL A 81 -8.13 -14.97 26.33
N VAL A 82 -7.29 -14.02 26.73
CA VAL A 82 -7.69 -12.86 27.52
C VAL A 82 -7.69 -11.63 26.63
N GLN A 83 -8.88 -11.07 26.34
CA GLN A 83 -8.99 -9.77 25.66
C GLN A 83 -8.71 -8.67 26.71
N LEU A 84 -7.59 -7.98 26.56
CA LEU A 84 -7.28 -6.78 27.33
C LEU A 84 -8.18 -5.63 26.85
N CYS A 85 -9.24 -5.34 27.59
CA CYS A 85 -9.92 -4.05 27.48
C CYS A 85 -9.08 -2.99 28.18
N PRO A 86 -8.87 -1.80 27.59
CA PRO A 86 -8.19 -0.70 28.28
C PRO A 86 -9.07 -0.21 29.44
N THR A 87 -8.55 -0.32 30.64
CA THR A 87 -9.16 0.13 31.89
C THR A 87 -9.32 1.65 31.88
N GLN A 88 -10.54 2.14 31.84
CA GLN A 88 -10.85 3.48 32.37
C GLN A 88 -11.37 3.30 33.81
N SER A 89 -10.61 3.84 34.72
CA SER A 89 -10.98 4.04 36.12
C SER A 89 -12.06 5.11 36.23
N MET A 90 -13.18 4.80 36.89
CA MET A 90 -13.87 5.79 37.72
C MET A 90 -14.77 5.08 38.77
N ASP A 91 -14.56 5.53 39.98
CA ASP A 91 -15.27 5.15 41.22
C ASP A 91 -16.75 5.49 41.23
N ALA A 92 -17.51 4.65 41.99
CA ALA A 92 -18.44 4.98 43.04
C ALA A 92 -19.76 4.16 42.99
N PRO A 93 -20.54 4.09 44.07
CA PRO A 93 -20.85 2.79 44.75
C PRO A 93 -22.31 2.29 44.55
N PRO A 94 -22.75 1.24 45.27
CA PRO A 94 -23.82 0.37 44.82
C PRO A 94 -25.20 0.80 45.34
N ARG A 95 -26.24 0.46 44.60
CA ARG A 95 -27.61 0.30 45.17
C ARG A 95 -28.30 -0.93 44.61
N SER A 96 -28.81 -1.63 45.55
CA SER A 96 -29.48 -2.89 45.65
C SER A 96 -30.89 -2.95 45.05
N THR A 97 -31.30 -4.21 44.79
CA THR A 97 -32.68 -4.81 44.84
C THR A 97 -33.53 -4.59 43.57
N GLU A 98 -34.27 -5.52 43.02
CA GLU A 98 -34.88 -6.78 43.40
C GLU A 98 -35.37 -7.55 42.13
N THR A 99 -35.30 -8.86 42.21
CA THR A 99 -36.18 -9.93 41.71
C THR A 99 -37.15 -9.71 40.55
N SER A 100 -37.01 -10.51 39.50
CA SER A 100 -37.98 -11.51 39.02
C SER A 100 -37.53 -12.26 37.76
N ASP A 101 -37.42 -13.58 37.86
CA ASP A 101 -37.41 -14.57 36.77
C ASP A 101 -38.87 -14.82 36.28
N PRO A 102 -39.17 -15.53 35.20
CA PRO A 102 -38.33 -16.18 34.18
C PRO A 102 -38.83 -16.01 32.74
N ALA A 103 -37.97 -16.20 31.74
CA ALA A 103 -38.28 -16.98 30.55
C ALA A 103 -37.08 -17.04 29.59
N SER A 104 -36.66 -18.24 29.36
CA SER A 104 -35.82 -18.77 28.30
C SER A 104 -35.89 -18.00 26.98
N GLU A 105 -34.85 -17.23 26.65
CA GLU A 105 -34.52 -16.90 25.28
C GLU A 105 -33.02 -17.10 25.05
N ARG A 106 -32.70 -18.12 24.24
CA ARG A 106 -31.34 -18.38 23.75
C ARG A 106 -30.85 -17.17 22.96
N PRO A 107 -29.65 -16.63 23.21
CA PRO A 107 -29.10 -15.60 22.36
C PRO A 107 -28.82 -16.19 20.98
N VAL A 108 -29.57 -15.75 19.99
CA VAL A 108 -29.26 -15.95 18.59
C VAL A 108 -28.00 -15.12 18.32
N PHE A 109 -26.86 -15.82 18.20
CA PHE A 109 -25.65 -15.23 17.62
C PHE A 109 -25.96 -14.86 16.18
N VAL A 110 -26.30 -13.61 15.93
CA VAL A 110 -26.31 -13.03 14.62
C VAL A 110 -24.84 -12.89 14.19
N THR A 111 -24.33 -13.92 13.50
CA THR A 111 -23.13 -13.76 12.70
C THR A 111 -23.36 -12.56 11.77
N PRO A 112 -22.46 -11.55 11.73
CA PRO A 112 -22.55 -10.53 10.71
C PRO A 112 -22.27 -11.21 9.38
N THR A 113 -23.33 -11.64 8.70
CA THR A 113 -23.27 -11.97 7.28
C THR A 113 -22.85 -10.69 6.59
N ALA A 114 -21.58 -10.62 6.20
CA ALA A 114 -21.10 -9.60 5.29
C ALA A 114 -22.04 -9.66 4.09
N ARG A 115 -22.96 -8.68 3.98
CA ARG A 115 -23.82 -8.51 2.81
C ARG A 115 -22.88 -8.48 1.61
N PRO A 116 -23.13 -9.31 0.57
CA PRO A 116 -22.35 -9.21 -0.66
C PRO A 116 -22.43 -7.76 -1.10
N ARG A 117 -21.27 -7.09 -1.24
CA ARG A 117 -21.23 -5.74 -1.79
C ARG A 117 -21.94 -5.78 -3.13
N THR A 118 -23.07 -5.11 -3.23
CA THR A 118 -23.88 -5.07 -4.44
C THR A 118 -23.02 -4.57 -5.59
N THR A 119 -23.19 -5.14 -6.77
CA THR A 119 -22.46 -4.76 -8.00
C THR A 119 -22.61 -3.30 -8.39
N GLU A 120 -23.58 -2.60 -7.82
CA GLU A 120 -23.76 -1.15 -7.96
C GLU A 120 -22.58 -0.32 -7.44
N ALA A 121 -21.79 -0.88 -6.52
CA ALA A 121 -20.59 -0.24 -6.00
C ALA A 121 -19.36 -0.39 -6.92
N TRP A 122 -19.43 -1.25 -7.96
CA TRP A 122 -18.29 -1.45 -8.86
C TRP A 122 -18.22 -0.33 -9.91
N ARG A 123 -16.99 0.05 -10.26
CA ARG A 123 -16.71 1.08 -11.28
C ARG A 123 -17.20 0.63 -12.66
N ARG A 124 -17.44 1.59 -13.56
CA ARG A 124 -17.91 1.33 -14.94
C ARG A 124 -16.78 1.50 -15.94
N LEU A 125 -16.87 0.84 -17.11
CA LEU A 125 -15.93 1.05 -18.21
C LEU A 125 -16.06 2.46 -18.80
N GLU A 126 -17.27 2.99 -18.84
CA GLU A 126 -17.60 4.33 -19.35
C GLU A 126 -16.96 5.44 -18.49
N ASP A 127 -16.71 5.17 -17.21
CA ASP A 127 -16.06 6.12 -16.29
C ASP A 127 -14.52 6.08 -16.39
N PHE A 128 -13.96 5.18 -17.20
CA PHE A 128 -12.52 5.06 -17.37
C PHE A 128 -12.01 6.04 -18.41
N VAL A 129 -11.13 6.95 -18.00
CA VAL A 129 -10.53 7.93 -18.92
C VAL A 129 -9.42 7.26 -19.73
N VAL A 130 -9.61 7.20 -21.04
CA VAL A 130 -8.71 6.54 -21.97
C VAL A 130 -7.72 7.54 -22.56
N GLY A 131 -6.45 7.19 -22.61
CA GLY A 131 -5.36 7.93 -23.25
C GLY A 131 -4.31 6.99 -23.84
N PRO A 132 -3.28 7.52 -24.48
CA PRO A 132 -2.25 6.70 -25.16
C PRO A 132 -1.58 5.68 -24.22
N THR A 133 -1.37 6.05 -22.95
CA THR A 133 -0.63 5.25 -21.96
C THR A 133 -1.43 4.08 -21.37
N ASN A 134 -2.76 4.05 -21.53
CA ASN A 134 -3.64 3.01 -20.99
C ASN A 134 -4.59 2.39 -22.01
N LYS A 135 -4.56 2.85 -23.26
CA LYS A 135 -5.49 2.40 -24.32
C LYS A 135 -5.42 0.88 -24.54
N MET A 136 -4.23 0.30 -24.63
CA MET A 136 -4.05 -1.12 -24.85
C MET A 136 -4.69 -1.96 -23.73
N ALA A 137 -4.53 -1.55 -22.47
CA ALA A 137 -5.13 -2.24 -21.33
C ALA A 137 -6.67 -2.08 -21.30
N PHE A 138 -7.17 -0.90 -21.68
CA PHE A 138 -8.61 -0.66 -21.81
C PHE A 138 -9.23 -1.53 -22.91
N ASP A 139 -8.61 -1.57 -24.09
CA ASP A 139 -9.08 -2.38 -25.21
C ASP A 139 -9.06 -3.88 -24.87
N ALA A 140 -7.99 -4.36 -24.21
CA ALA A 140 -7.89 -5.73 -23.71
C ALA A 140 -9.00 -6.05 -22.70
N ALA A 141 -9.20 -5.20 -21.69
CA ALA A 141 -10.26 -5.40 -20.69
C ALA A 141 -11.66 -5.36 -21.31
N SER A 142 -11.89 -4.48 -22.28
CA SER A 142 -13.17 -4.36 -23.01
C SER A 142 -13.45 -5.60 -23.85
N SER A 143 -12.45 -6.14 -24.54
CA SER A 143 -12.54 -7.40 -25.27
C SER A 143 -12.84 -8.58 -24.35
N PHE A 144 -12.16 -8.67 -23.20
CA PHE A 144 -12.46 -9.67 -22.19
C PHE A 144 -13.88 -9.54 -21.64
N ALA A 145 -14.33 -8.31 -21.41
CA ALA A 145 -15.70 -8.04 -20.96
C ALA A 145 -16.76 -8.48 -21.98
N SER A 146 -16.47 -8.38 -23.28
CA SER A 146 -17.37 -8.77 -24.36
C SER A 146 -17.33 -10.28 -24.67
N GLY A 147 -16.34 -11.01 -24.16
CA GLY A 147 -16.13 -12.43 -24.44
C GLY A 147 -15.50 -12.75 -25.79
N ASN A 148 -14.93 -11.75 -26.46
CA ASN A 148 -14.35 -11.84 -27.80
C ASN A 148 -12.83 -12.05 -27.81
N VAL A 149 -12.28 -12.76 -26.83
CA VAL A 149 -10.81 -12.87 -26.65
C VAL A 149 -10.31 -14.27 -26.94
N ILE A 150 -9.16 -14.33 -27.60
CA ILE A 150 -8.33 -15.53 -27.73
C ILE A 150 -7.56 -15.68 -26.41
N GLY A 151 -7.92 -16.69 -25.60
CA GLY A 151 -7.27 -17.01 -24.32
C GLY A 151 -8.13 -16.72 -23.10
N ASN A 152 -7.81 -17.44 -22.02
CA ASN A 152 -8.64 -17.43 -20.80
C ASN A 152 -7.99 -16.63 -19.63
N CYS A 153 -6.84 -15.98 -19.85
CA CYS A 153 -6.13 -15.24 -18.81
C CYS A 153 -5.70 -13.85 -19.32
N LEU A 154 -6.03 -12.82 -18.55
CA LEU A 154 -5.57 -11.44 -18.76
C LEU A 154 -4.82 -10.97 -17.49
N VAL A 155 -3.61 -10.49 -17.66
CA VAL A 155 -2.80 -9.87 -16.59
C VAL A 155 -2.60 -8.40 -16.91
N ILE A 156 -3.08 -7.53 -16.03
CA ILE A 156 -2.90 -6.08 -16.13
C ILE A 156 -1.88 -5.66 -15.08
N HIS A 157 -0.76 -5.05 -15.51
CA HIS A 157 0.24 -4.57 -14.57
C HIS A 157 0.59 -3.09 -14.79
N GLY A 158 1.16 -2.45 -13.76
CA GLY A 158 1.54 -1.04 -13.81
C GLY A 158 1.59 -0.45 -12.41
N SER A 159 2.17 0.73 -12.25
CA SER A 159 2.34 1.38 -10.94
C SER A 159 1.03 1.57 -10.18
N CYS A 160 1.14 1.82 -8.87
CA CYS A 160 -0.02 2.10 -8.02
C CYS A 160 -0.77 3.36 -8.51
N GLY A 161 -2.11 3.32 -8.53
CA GLY A 161 -2.95 4.48 -8.89
C GLY A 161 -3.24 4.71 -10.36
N VAL A 162 -2.70 3.88 -11.30
CA VAL A 162 -2.92 4.03 -12.75
C VAL A 162 -4.27 3.52 -13.27
N GLY A 163 -5.08 2.86 -12.42
CA GLY A 163 -6.44 2.43 -12.80
C GLY A 163 -6.64 0.93 -12.97
N LYS A 164 -5.70 0.06 -12.59
CA LYS A 164 -5.82 -1.42 -12.68
C LYS A 164 -7.11 -1.96 -12.04
N SER A 165 -7.32 -1.65 -10.76
CA SER A 165 -8.53 -2.06 -10.02
C SER A 165 -9.82 -1.52 -10.66
N HIS A 166 -9.77 -0.33 -11.25
CA HIS A 166 -10.89 0.23 -12.00
C HIS A 166 -11.25 -0.68 -13.18
N LEU A 167 -10.26 -1.04 -14.01
CA LEU A 167 -10.51 -1.91 -15.17
C LEU A 167 -10.99 -3.30 -14.76
N LEU A 168 -10.44 -3.90 -13.69
CA LEU A 168 -10.89 -5.18 -13.18
C LEU A 168 -12.36 -5.14 -12.73
N GLN A 169 -12.71 -4.15 -11.91
CA GLN A 169 -14.10 -3.98 -11.43
C GLN A 169 -15.07 -3.70 -12.58
N ALA A 170 -14.67 -2.83 -13.49
CA ALA A 170 -15.49 -2.44 -14.64
C ALA A 170 -15.74 -3.62 -15.59
N LEU A 171 -14.72 -4.45 -15.85
CA LEU A 171 -14.84 -5.70 -16.59
C LEU A 171 -15.83 -6.66 -15.91
N CYS A 172 -15.66 -6.87 -14.60
CA CYS A 172 -16.55 -7.73 -13.82
C CYS A 172 -18.00 -7.25 -13.85
N ARG A 173 -18.19 -5.93 -13.73
CA ARG A 173 -19.51 -5.30 -13.83
C ARG A 173 -20.14 -5.54 -15.19
N ARG A 174 -19.42 -5.23 -16.26
CA ARG A 174 -19.89 -5.40 -17.65
C ARG A 174 -20.28 -6.84 -17.95
N ARG A 175 -19.50 -7.82 -17.46
CA ARG A 175 -19.81 -9.24 -17.59
C ARG A 175 -21.12 -9.63 -16.90
N ARG A 176 -21.36 -9.12 -15.70
CA ARG A 176 -22.62 -9.36 -14.98
C ARG A 176 -23.82 -8.73 -15.65
N GLU A 177 -23.65 -7.50 -16.18
CA GLU A 177 -24.72 -6.79 -16.89
C GLU A 177 -25.06 -7.44 -18.22
N SER A 178 -24.07 -7.95 -18.96
CA SER A 178 -24.25 -8.56 -20.28
C SER A 178 -24.90 -9.93 -20.24
N ARG A 179 -24.70 -10.70 -19.16
CA ARG A 179 -25.20 -12.09 -19.01
C ARG A 179 -25.58 -12.33 -17.54
N THR A 180 -26.85 -12.18 -17.21
CA THR A 180 -27.39 -12.24 -15.84
C THR A 180 -27.13 -13.55 -15.09
N GLN A 181 -26.77 -14.64 -15.78
CA GLN A 181 -26.47 -15.94 -15.17
C GLN A 181 -24.99 -16.19 -14.93
N GLN A 182 -24.08 -15.27 -15.31
CA GLN A 182 -22.65 -15.50 -15.12
C GLN A 182 -22.23 -15.29 -13.64
N ARG A 183 -21.49 -16.24 -13.13
CA ARG A 183 -20.87 -16.21 -11.80
C ARG A 183 -19.53 -15.48 -11.89
N VAL A 184 -19.57 -14.20 -11.64
CA VAL A 184 -18.39 -13.34 -11.63
C VAL A 184 -17.93 -13.10 -10.20
N ARG A 185 -16.68 -13.40 -9.90
CA ARG A 185 -16.05 -13.18 -8.60
C ARG A 185 -14.88 -12.22 -8.73
N TYR A 186 -14.94 -11.11 -7.98
CA TYR A 186 -13.85 -10.17 -7.78
C TYR A 186 -13.40 -10.22 -6.32
N VAL A 187 -12.12 -10.45 -6.07
CA VAL A 187 -11.49 -10.44 -4.74
C VAL A 187 -10.07 -9.87 -4.86
N THR A 188 -9.53 -9.34 -3.76
CA THR A 188 -8.10 -9.03 -3.69
C THR A 188 -7.30 -10.29 -3.33
N ALA A 189 -6.01 -10.32 -3.67
CA ALA A 189 -5.13 -11.43 -3.27
C ALA A 189 -5.01 -11.56 -1.74
N GLU A 190 -5.17 -10.46 -1.02
CA GLU A 190 -5.25 -10.46 0.44
C GLU A 190 -6.52 -11.17 0.93
N GLN A 191 -7.70 -10.81 0.38
CA GLN A 191 -8.97 -11.46 0.72
C GLN A 191 -8.92 -12.95 0.39
N PHE A 192 -8.40 -13.33 -0.79
CA PHE A 192 -8.19 -14.73 -1.16
C PHE A 192 -7.33 -15.45 -0.12
N THR A 193 -6.22 -14.84 0.31
CA THR A 193 -5.32 -15.40 1.33
C THR A 193 -6.06 -15.62 2.66
N ASN A 194 -6.80 -14.61 3.11
CA ASN A 194 -7.52 -14.66 4.38
C ASN A 194 -8.62 -15.72 4.36
N GLU A 195 -9.42 -15.78 3.28
CA GLU A 195 -10.44 -16.82 3.10
C GLU A 195 -9.83 -18.23 3.06
N TYR A 196 -8.69 -18.40 2.37
CA TYR A 196 -7.97 -19.69 2.32
C TYR A 196 -7.49 -20.10 3.71
N ILE A 197 -6.82 -19.21 4.44
CA ILE A 197 -6.33 -19.51 5.79
C ILE A 197 -7.48 -19.88 6.74
N GLN A 198 -8.58 -19.12 6.69
CA GLN A 198 -9.77 -19.42 7.49
C GLN A 198 -10.38 -20.78 7.14
N SER A 199 -10.48 -21.10 5.85
CA SER A 199 -11.04 -22.39 5.40
C SER A 199 -10.18 -23.60 5.85
N VAL A 200 -8.86 -23.43 5.85
CA VAL A 200 -7.94 -24.47 6.38
C VAL A 200 -8.13 -24.65 7.88
N ARG A 201 -8.25 -23.54 8.65
CA ARG A 201 -8.45 -23.59 10.10
C ARG A 201 -9.77 -24.26 10.51
N HIS A 202 -10.84 -24.00 9.74
CA HIS A 202 -12.17 -24.52 10.03
C HIS A 202 -12.48 -25.85 9.34
N GLY A 203 -11.54 -26.41 8.58
CA GLY A 203 -11.79 -27.67 7.83
C GLY A 203 -12.78 -27.52 6.67
N THR A 204 -13.03 -26.28 6.18
CA THR A 204 -14.01 -25.97 5.12
C THR A 204 -13.36 -25.65 3.77
N ILE A 205 -12.21 -26.24 3.50
CA ILE A 205 -11.42 -25.96 2.29
C ILE A 205 -12.17 -26.28 1.00
N ASP A 206 -13.01 -27.34 0.99
CA ASP A 206 -13.79 -27.71 -0.20
C ASP A 206 -14.88 -26.68 -0.52
N ALA A 207 -15.49 -26.08 0.50
CA ALA A 207 -16.43 -24.98 0.33
C ALA A 207 -15.75 -23.73 -0.22
N PHE A 208 -14.53 -23.42 0.24
CA PHE A 208 -13.69 -22.35 -0.32
C PHE A 208 -13.36 -22.62 -1.78
N ARG A 209 -12.85 -23.82 -2.12
CA ARG A 209 -12.53 -24.23 -3.48
C ARG A 209 -13.74 -24.16 -4.39
N ALA A 210 -14.91 -24.63 -3.93
CA ALA A 210 -16.16 -24.52 -4.70
C ALA A 210 -16.52 -23.06 -5.02
N ARG A 211 -16.32 -22.13 -4.06
CA ARG A 211 -16.61 -20.70 -4.27
C ARG A 211 -15.68 -20.02 -5.26
N VAL A 212 -14.38 -20.39 -5.28
CA VAL A 212 -13.38 -19.71 -6.13
C VAL A 212 -13.21 -20.39 -7.49
N ARG A 213 -13.52 -21.70 -7.62
CA ARG A 213 -13.31 -22.47 -8.85
C ARG A 213 -14.57 -22.59 -9.71
N ARG A 214 -15.80 -22.54 -9.10
CA ARG A 214 -17.07 -22.61 -9.83
C ARG A 214 -17.56 -21.24 -10.26
N VAL A 215 -16.75 -20.52 -11.02
CA VAL A 215 -17.04 -19.18 -11.53
C VAL A 215 -16.81 -19.14 -13.04
N ASP A 216 -17.49 -18.24 -13.73
CA ASP A 216 -17.29 -18.02 -15.16
C ASP A 216 -16.20 -16.97 -15.41
N VAL A 217 -16.02 -16.02 -14.45
CA VAL A 217 -14.95 -15.04 -14.43
C VAL A 217 -14.39 -14.91 -13.01
N LEU A 218 -13.08 -15.14 -12.86
CA LEU A 218 -12.33 -14.89 -11.63
C LEU A 218 -11.43 -13.68 -11.82
N ALA A 219 -11.67 -12.61 -11.08
CA ALA A 219 -10.83 -11.43 -11.05
C ALA A 219 -10.10 -11.31 -9.71
N ILE A 220 -8.77 -11.29 -9.75
CA ILE A 220 -7.92 -11.15 -8.56
C ILE A 220 -7.10 -9.87 -8.68
N ASP A 221 -7.32 -8.96 -7.74
CA ASP A 221 -6.57 -7.71 -7.64
C ASP A 221 -5.36 -7.85 -6.72
N ASP A 222 -4.33 -7.05 -6.98
CA ASP A 222 -3.13 -6.95 -6.16
C ASP A 222 -2.39 -8.29 -5.96
N VAL A 223 -2.19 -9.07 -7.04
CA VAL A 223 -1.55 -10.42 -7.00
C VAL A 223 -0.17 -10.40 -6.33
N HIS A 224 0.54 -9.26 -6.36
CA HIS A 224 1.83 -9.10 -5.69
C HIS A 224 1.77 -9.37 -4.16
N PHE A 225 0.60 -9.26 -3.51
CA PHE A 225 0.39 -9.65 -2.11
C PHE A 225 0.55 -11.15 -1.83
N LEU A 226 0.58 -12.00 -2.85
CA LEU A 226 0.89 -13.43 -2.70
C LEU A 226 2.40 -13.68 -2.47
N ALA A 227 3.25 -12.68 -2.69
CA ALA A 227 4.69 -12.80 -2.56
C ALA A 227 5.11 -13.32 -1.19
N GLY A 228 5.92 -14.39 -1.17
CA GLY A 228 6.40 -15.02 0.06
C GLY A 228 5.41 -15.94 0.79
N LYS A 229 4.16 -16.09 0.30
CA LYS A 229 3.12 -16.93 0.92
C LYS A 229 2.99 -18.26 0.19
N THR A 230 3.98 -19.16 0.32
CA THR A 230 4.13 -20.39 -0.48
C THR A 230 2.87 -21.27 -0.51
N ALA A 231 2.25 -21.55 0.64
CA ALA A 231 1.03 -22.36 0.71
C ALA A 231 -0.14 -21.73 -0.05
N THR A 232 -0.31 -20.41 0.07
CA THR A 232 -1.35 -19.67 -0.66
C THR A 232 -1.05 -19.63 -2.16
N GLN A 233 0.21 -19.47 -2.57
CA GLN A 233 0.60 -19.52 -3.99
C GLN A 233 0.29 -20.87 -4.61
N THR A 234 0.52 -21.97 -3.90
CA THR A 234 0.19 -23.32 -4.35
C THR A 234 -1.31 -23.48 -4.54
N GLU A 235 -2.16 -23.11 -3.57
CA GLU A 235 -3.62 -23.18 -3.72
C GLU A 235 -4.12 -22.23 -4.81
N PHE A 236 -3.49 -21.07 -4.97
CA PHE A 236 -3.82 -20.11 -6.03
C PHE A 236 -3.49 -20.68 -7.41
N LEU A 237 -2.33 -21.32 -7.59
CA LEU A 237 -1.94 -22.00 -8.83
C LEU A 237 -2.97 -23.08 -9.20
N HIS A 238 -3.33 -23.96 -8.25
CA HIS A 238 -4.37 -24.99 -8.46
C HIS A 238 -5.74 -24.37 -8.77
N THR A 239 -6.04 -23.19 -8.24
CA THR A 239 -7.27 -22.47 -8.55
C THR A 239 -7.26 -21.94 -9.98
N LEU A 240 -6.15 -21.34 -10.43
CA LEU A 240 -5.98 -20.88 -11.81
C LEU A 240 -6.13 -22.04 -12.79
N ASP A 241 -5.47 -23.17 -12.52
CA ASP A 241 -5.56 -24.37 -13.36
C ASP A 241 -7.01 -24.88 -13.46
N ALA A 242 -7.70 -25.00 -12.34
CA ALA A 242 -9.08 -25.48 -12.32
C ALA A 242 -10.05 -24.54 -13.07
N VAL A 243 -9.90 -23.23 -12.92
CA VAL A 243 -10.71 -22.21 -13.59
C VAL A 243 -10.45 -22.22 -15.10
N GLN A 244 -9.19 -22.31 -15.53
CA GLN A 244 -8.83 -22.33 -16.93
C GLN A 244 -9.28 -23.64 -17.62
N LEU A 245 -9.14 -24.78 -16.95
CA LEU A 245 -9.61 -26.09 -17.46
C LEU A 245 -11.14 -26.14 -17.64
N SER A 246 -11.89 -25.40 -16.81
CA SER A 246 -13.35 -25.28 -16.97
C SER A 246 -13.77 -24.33 -18.11
N GLY A 247 -12.82 -23.76 -18.86
CA GLY A 247 -13.08 -22.75 -19.89
C GLY A 247 -13.45 -21.36 -19.36
N SER A 248 -13.34 -21.15 -18.06
CA SER A 248 -13.64 -19.88 -17.41
C SER A 248 -12.48 -18.88 -17.58
N GLN A 249 -12.78 -17.59 -17.46
CA GLN A 249 -11.82 -16.52 -17.64
C GLN A 249 -11.19 -16.09 -16.31
N VAL A 250 -9.90 -15.74 -16.36
CA VAL A 250 -9.13 -15.21 -15.23
C VAL A 250 -8.61 -13.82 -15.60
N VAL A 251 -8.80 -12.87 -14.70
CA VAL A 251 -8.25 -11.50 -14.85
C VAL A 251 -7.47 -11.14 -13.61
N LEU A 252 -6.21 -10.79 -13.76
CA LEU A 252 -5.27 -10.53 -12.68
C LEU A 252 -4.76 -9.10 -12.76
N ALA A 253 -4.57 -8.44 -11.61
CA ALA A 253 -3.86 -7.15 -11.54
C ALA A 253 -2.67 -7.23 -10.59
N SER A 254 -1.58 -6.54 -10.96
CA SER A 254 -0.35 -6.47 -10.17
C SER A 254 0.31 -5.10 -10.32
N ASP A 255 1.02 -4.63 -9.30
CA ASP A 255 1.78 -3.38 -9.40
C ASP A 255 3.02 -3.50 -10.28
N GLU A 256 3.57 -4.72 -10.38
CA GLU A 256 4.76 -5.02 -11.17
C GLU A 256 4.46 -6.14 -12.19
N HIS A 257 5.28 -6.20 -13.24
CA HIS A 257 5.25 -7.33 -14.18
C HIS A 257 5.52 -8.64 -13.42
N PRO A 258 4.83 -9.77 -13.73
CA PRO A 258 4.97 -11.03 -12.98
C PRO A 258 6.40 -11.48 -12.73
N HIS A 259 7.31 -11.29 -13.69
CA HIS A 259 8.73 -11.61 -13.53
C HIS A 259 9.47 -10.73 -12.51
N LEU A 260 8.99 -9.53 -12.24
CA LEU A 260 9.62 -8.58 -11.33
C LEU A 260 9.17 -8.76 -9.89
N VAL A 261 8.03 -9.42 -9.67
CA VAL A 261 7.51 -9.66 -8.33
C VAL A 261 8.37 -10.70 -7.62
N ARG A 262 9.19 -10.24 -6.67
CA ARG A 262 10.09 -11.12 -5.90
C ARG A 262 9.29 -12.12 -5.07
N ARG A 263 9.80 -13.34 -4.90
CA ARG A 263 9.20 -14.41 -4.08
C ARG A 263 7.84 -14.94 -4.60
N LEU A 264 7.53 -14.75 -5.88
CA LEU A 264 6.54 -15.57 -6.57
C LEU A 264 7.18 -16.85 -7.09
N SER A 265 6.42 -17.97 -7.08
CA SER A 265 6.89 -19.24 -7.62
C SER A 265 6.97 -19.17 -9.16
N GLN A 266 7.97 -19.83 -9.74
CA GLN A 266 8.14 -19.87 -11.21
C GLN A 266 6.92 -20.48 -11.91
N SER A 267 6.29 -21.49 -11.31
CA SER A 267 5.08 -22.11 -11.84
C SER A 267 3.93 -21.10 -11.94
N LEU A 268 3.75 -20.26 -10.91
CA LEU A 268 2.72 -19.22 -10.92
C LEU A 268 3.03 -18.14 -11.96
N ILE A 269 4.27 -17.70 -12.05
CA ILE A 269 4.72 -16.73 -13.06
C ILE A 269 4.47 -17.28 -14.45
N SER A 270 4.87 -18.52 -14.73
CA SER A 270 4.67 -19.18 -16.04
C SER A 270 3.19 -19.22 -16.40
N ARG A 271 2.32 -19.55 -15.45
CA ARG A 271 0.86 -19.62 -15.68
C ARG A 271 0.26 -18.24 -15.96
N MET A 272 0.71 -17.20 -15.27
CA MET A 272 0.27 -15.83 -15.51
C MET A 272 0.72 -15.34 -16.91
N LEU A 273 1.91 -15.71 -17.34
CA LEU A 273 2.47 -15.31 -18.65
C LEU A 273 1.94 -16.12 -19.83
N ALA A 274 1.30 -17.26 -19.59
CA ALA A 274 0.63 -18.02 -20.65
C ALA A 274 -0.60 -17.29 -21.22
N GLY A 275 -1.06 -16.22 -20.56
CA GLY A 275 -2.17 -15.36 -21.00
C GLY A 275 -1.71 -14.08 -21.68
N MET A 276 -2.67 -13.19 -21.90
CA MET A 276 -2.41 -11.83 -22.37
C MET A 276 -1.87 -10.98 -21.21
N VAL A 277 -0.69 -10.38 -21.38
CA VAL A 277 -0.10 -9.48 -20.37
C VAL A 277 -0.06 -8.07 -20.94
N VAL A 278 -0.72 -7.13 -20.27
CA VAL A 278 -0.81 -5.73 -20.71
C VAL A 278 -0.33 -4.79 -19.60
N ARG A 279 0.36 -3.75 -20.02
CA ARG A 279 0.89 -2.71 -19.13
C ARG A 279 0.01 -1.46 -19.17
N ILE A 280 -0.16 -0.84 -18.01
CA ILE A 280 -0.65 0.53 -17.89
C ILE A 280 0.52 1.39 -17.45
N ASP A 281 0.90 2.34 -18.30
CA ASP A 281 1.94 3.31 -17.98
C ASP A 281 1.40 4.47 -17.14
N ALA A 282 2.32 5.23 -16.53
CA ALA A 282 1.94 6.46 -15.86
C ALA A 282 1.27 7.42 -16.85
N PRO A 283 0.18 8.12 -16.45
CA PRO A 283 -0.55 8.98 -17.35
C PRO A 283 0.32 10.17 -17.79
N ASP A 284 0.30 10.48 -19.07
CA ASP A 284 0.88 11.72 -19.61
C ASP A 284 0.09 12.95 -19.14
N LEU A 285 0.60 14.15 -19.45
CA LEU A 285 -0.02 15.40 -18.99
C LEU A 285 -1.46 15.52 -19.50
N ALA A 286 -1.69 15.19 -20.77
CA ALA A 286 -3.02 15.30 -21.38
C ALA A 286 -4.03 14.35 -20.70
N LEU A 287 -3.63 13.12 -20.42
CA LEU A 287 -4.46 12.16 -19.70
C LEU A 287 -4.70 12.61 -18.25
N ARG A 288 -3.70 13.19 -17.56
CA ARG A 288 -3.90 13.75 -16.21
C ARG A 288 -4.89 14.92 -16.19
N GLN A 289 -4.80 15.84 -17.16
CA GLN A 289 -5.79 16.92 -17.32
C GLN A 289 -7.21 16.36 -17.53
N ALA A 290 -7.35 15.33 -18.37
CA ALA A 290 -8.63 14.66 -18.59
C ALA A 290 -9.14 13.96 -17.33
N LEU A 291 -8.25 13.31 -16.54
CA LEU A 291 -8.57 12.72 -15.25
C LEU A 291 -9.04 13.77 -14.25
N VAL A 292 -8.34 14.90 -14.14
CA VAL A 292 -8.73 16.02 -13.26
C VAL A 292 -10.13 16.52 -13.62
N LYS A 293 -10.41 16.75 -14.91
CA LYS A 293 -11.74 17.16 -15.41
C LYS A 293 -12.80 16.12 -15.06
N SER A 294 -12.53 14.85 -15.27
CA SER A 294 -13.46 13.75 -14.95
C SER A 294 -13.77 13.67 -13.45
N VAL A 295 -12.75 13.81 -12.58
CA VAL A 295 -12.95 13.81 -11.12
C VAL A 295 -13.70 15.04 -10.66
N ALA A 296 -13.37 16.23 -11.21
CA ALA A 296 -14.06 17.49 -10.92
C ALA A 296 -15.57 17.38 -11.24
N LEU A 297 -15.90 16.85 -12.43
CA LEU A 297 -17.30 16.64 -12.84
C LEU A 297 -18.05 15.70 -11.88
N ARG A 298 -17.44 14.55 -11.54
CA ARG A 298 -18.05 13.58 -10.60
C ARG A 298 -18.27 14.13 -9.20
N LYS A 299 -17.42 15.08 -8.77
CA LYS A 299 -17.50 15.71 -7.44
C LYS A 299 -18.27 17.04 -7.47
N SER A 300 -18.80 17.45 -8.64
CA SER A 300 -19.49 18.74 -8.86
C SER A 300 -18.63 19.93 -8.40
N ILE A 301 -17.33 19.90 -8.72
CA ILE A 301 -16.38 20.95 -8.39
C ILE A 301 -15.98 21.67 -9.68
N VAL A 302 -16.10 23.00 -9.69
CA VAL A 302 -15.67 23.83 -10.81
C VAL A 302 -14.23 24.27 -10.59
N LEU A 303 -13.36 24.02 -11.58
CA LEU A 303 -11.95 24.41 -11.57
C LEU A 303 -11.67 25.36 -12.73
N SER A 304 -10.85 26.38 -12.52
CA SER A 304 -10.32 27.18 -13.63
C SER A 304 -9.37 26.35 -14.51
N SER A 305 -9.15 26.78 -15.75
CA SER A 305 -8.24 26.08 -16.67
C SER A 305 -6.84 25.95 -16.09
N GLU A 306 -6.35 27.05 -15.49
CA GLU A 306 -5.04 27.10 -14.85
C GLU A 306 -4.96 26.18 -13.61
N ALA A 307 -6.09 26.01 -12.87
CA ALA A 307 -6.17 25.10 -11.73
C ALA A 307 -6.11 23.63 -12.18
N ILE A 308 -6.74 23.29 -13.31
CA ILE A 308 -6.66 21.96 -13.93
C ILE A 308 -5.21 21.66 -14.32
N ASP A 309 -4.54 22.61 -14.97
CA ASP A 309 -3.15 22.47 -15.39
C ASP A 309 -2.20 22.31 -14.19
N ALA A 310 -2.37 23.16 -13.18
CA ALA A 310 -1.59 23.06 -11.95
C ALA A 310 -1.77 21.69 -11.26
N MET A 311 -3.02 21.24 -11.12
CA MET A 311 -3.33 19.94 -10.53
C MET A 311 -2.73 18.78 -11.34
N ALA A 312 -2.85 18.81 -12.66
CA ALA A 312 -2.29 17.82 -13.56
C ALA A 312 -0.74 17.79 -13.52
N CYS A 313 -0.10 18.95 -13.31
CA CYS A 313 1.36 19.04 -13.15
C CYS A 313 1.84 18.46 -11.81
N HIS A 314 1.10 18.67 -10.73
CA HIS A 314 1.47 18.20 -9.40
C HIS A 314 1.15 16.72 -9.17
N CYS A 315 0.04 16.21 -9.71
CA CYS A 315 -0.41 14.82 -9.55
C CYS A 315 0.17 13.90 -10.64
N VAL A 316 1.44 13.53 -10.54
CA VAL A 316 2.14 12.79 -11.59
C VAL A 316 1.91 11.27 -11.57
N ASN A 317 1.41 10.69 -10.46
CA ASN A 317 1.24 9.24 -10.30
C ASN A 317 -0.15 8.72 -10.68
N GLY A 318 -1.05 9.58 -11.12
CA GLY A 318 -2.33 9.18 -11.66
C GLY A 318 -3.56 9.42 -10.77
N ALA A 319 -4.61 8.64 -11.02
CA ALA A 319 -5.95 8.92 -10.52
C ALA A 319 -6.07 8.96 -8.99
N ARG A 320 -5.34 8.10 -8.26
CA ARG A 320 -5.39 8.07 -6.79
C ARG A 320 -4.86 9.36 -6.17
N GLU A 321 -3.78 9.89 -6.72
CA GLU A 321 -3.20 11.16 -6.26
C GLU A 321 -4.15 12.34 -6.55
N ILE A 322 -4.76 12.34 -7.74
CA ILE A 322 -5.77 13.32 -8.12
C ILE A 322 -6.99 13.25 -7.17
N GLU A 323 -7.52 12.06 -6.90
CA GLU A 323 -8.64 11.87 -5.96
C GLU A 323 -8.29 12.35 -4.54
N GLY A 324 -7.05 12.11 -4.09
CA GLY A 324 -6.52 12.61 -2.82
C GLY A 324 -6.45 14.12 -2.77
N ALA A 325 -5.92 14.76 -3.82
CA ALA A 325 -5.85 16.22 -3.92
C ALA A 325 -7.25 16.86 -3.87
N PHE A 326 -8.24 16.27 -4.54
CA PHE A 326 -9.64 16.73 -4.44
C PHE A 326 -10.21 16.58 -3.04
N ALA A 327 -9.90 15.50 -2.32
CA ALA A 327 -10.34 15.35 -0.92
C ALA A 327 -9.72 16.43 -0.03
N SER A 328 -8.43 16.72 -0.21
CA SER A 328 -7.74 17.80 0.51
C SER A 328 -8.32 19.18 0.18
N LEU A 329 -8.68 19.46 -1.10
CA LEU A 329 -9.36 20.70 -1.48
C LEU A 329 -10.73 20.84 -0.82
N GLN A 330 -11.51 19.76 -0.76
CA GLN A 330 -12.82 19.79 -0.09
C GLN A 330 -12.65 20.06 1.42
N ALA A 331 -11.69 19.43 2.07
CA ALA A 331 -11.39 19.66 3.49
C ALA A 331 -10.96 21.11 3.75
N MET A 332 -10.14 21.70 2.87
CA MET A 332 -9.76 23.12 2.98
C MET A 332 -10.97 24.06 2.85
N ARG A 333 -11.88 23.80 1.91
CA ARG A 333 -13.13 24.61 1.76
C ARG A 333 -14.01 24.53 3.01
N LEU A 334 -14.19 23.32 3.56
CA LEU A 334 -14.96 23.16 4.80
C LEU A 334 -14.33 23.92 5.97
N ALA A 335 -13.02 23.87 6.13
CA ALA A 335 -12.33 24.64 7.18
C ALA A 335 -12.43 26.16 7.00
N GLN A 336 -12.41 26.66 5.76
CA GLN A 336 -12.60 28.08 5.48
C GLN A 336 -14.03 28.55 5.77
N ASN A 337 -15.03 27.75 5.43
CA ASN A 337 -16.45 28.06 5.69
C ASN A 337 -16.76 28.08 7.19
N SER A 338 -16.16 27.17 7.98
CA SER A 338 -16.34 27.16 9.46
C SER A 338 -15.75 28.39 10.15
N MET A 339 -14.67 28.97 9.62
CA MET A 339 -14.06 30.19 10.17
C MET A 339 -14.80 31.49 9.78
N GLN A 340 -15.67 31.43 8.75
CA GLN A 340 -16.40 32.62 8.26
C GLN A 340 -17.83 32.74 8.80
N SER A 341 -18.35 31.70 9.48
CA SER A 341 -19.70 31.73 10.06
C SER A 341 -19.86 32.67 11.26
N ASP A 342 -18.76 33.20 11.80
CA ASP A 342 -18.79 34.13 12.93
C ASP A 342 -18.95 35.63 12.53
N ASN A 343 -19.17 35.95 11.24
CA ASN A 343 -19.30 37.35 10.82
C ASN A 343 -20.53 37.55 9.88
N PRO A 344 -21.69 37.97 10.39
CA PRO A 344 -22.95 38.01 9.65
C PRO A 344 -23.07 39.15 8.59
N LEU A 345 -22.03 39.98 8.38
CA LEU A 345 -22.09 41.15 7.50
C LEU A 345 -21.53 40.95 6.08
N THR A 346 -21.16 39.73 5.67
CA THR A 346 -20.52 39.50 4.35
C THR A 346 -21.41 38.77 3.33
N THR A 347 -22.73 38.81 3.46
CA THR A 347 -23.68 38.00 2.64
C THR A 347 -23.96 38.55 1.25
N LEU A 348 -23.31 39.59 0.76
CA LEU A 348 -23.70 40.28 -0.50
C LEU A 348 -22.78 40.06 -1.72
N HIS A 349 -21.78 39.14 -1.66
CA HIS A 349 -20.95 38.82 -2.83
C HIS A 349 -20.80 37.31 -3.06
N THR A 350 -21.92 36.58 -3.23
CA THR A 350 -21.96 35.12 -3.26
C THR A 350 -21.98 34.49 -4.67
N GLN A 351 -21.70 35.22 -5.75
CA GLN A 351 -21.83 34.69 -7.12
C GLN A 351 -20.52 34.27 -7.83
N SER A 352 -19.34 34.41 -7.24
CA SER A 352 -18.08 33.92 -7.84
C SER A 352 -17.27 32.97 -6.96
N ARG A 353 -17.88 32.37 -5.90
CA ARG A 353 -17.19 31.53 -4.90
C ARG A 353 -17.08 30.07 -5.26
N ASP A 354 -17.64 29.61 -6.38
CA ASP A 354 -17.68 28.16 -6.69
C ASP A 354 -16.46 27.67 -7.48
N GLU A 355 -15.76 28.54 -8.18
CA GLU A 355 -14.63 28.15 -9.01
C GLU A 355 -13.32 28.15 -8.21
N ILE A 356 -12.63 27.01 -8.21
CA ILE A 356 -11.31 26.87 -7.58
C ILE A 356 -10.24 27.41 -8.53
N SER A 357 -9.57 28.48 -8.12
CA SER A 357 -8.47 29.10 -8.86
C SER A 357 -7.14 28.34 -8.67
N CYS A 358 -6.19 28.59 -9.59
CA CYS A 358 -4.83 28.07 -9.53
C CYS A 358 -4.13 28.37 -8.16
N GLY A 359 -4.34 29.57 -7.60
CA GLY A 359 -3.72 29.96 -6.32
C GLY A 359 -4.14 29.07 -5.14
N ILE A 360 -5.39 28.58 -5.13
CA ILE A 360 -5.87 27.64 -4.11
C ILE A 360 -5.16 26.29 -4.25
N VAL A 361 -5.04 25.79 -5.48
CA VAL A 361 -4.36 24.53 -5.82
C VAL A 361 -2.88 24.61 -5.43
N GLU A 362 -2.19 25.69 -5.78
CA GLU A 362 -0.79 25.89 -5.40
C GLU A 362 -0.60 25.99 -3.88
N THR A 363 -1.52 26.62 -3.18
CA THR A 363 -1.50 26.71 -1.72
C THR A 363 -1.68 25.34 -1.09
N LEU A 364 -2.56 24.50 -1.61
CA LEU A 364 -2.73 23.10 -1.19
C LEU A 364 -1.40 22.35 -1.26
N PHE A 365 -0.79 22.30 -2.45
CA PHE A 365 0.45 21.54 -2.65
C PHE A 365 1.63 22.12 -1.87
N ARG A 366 1.67 23.42 -1.66
CA ARG A 366 2.66 24.07 -0.78
C ARG A 366 2.49 23.62 0.68
N ARG A 367 1.27 23.55 1.19
CA ARG A 367 0.97 23.06 2.55
C ARG A 367 1.30 21.58 2.69
N GLU A 368 0.90 20.74 1.73
CA GLU A 368 1.21 19.32 1.75
C GLU A 368 2.73 19.07 1.73
N ASN A 369 3.47 19.85 0.97
CA ASN A 369 4.93 19.78 0.94
C ASN A 369 5.57 20.25 2.25
N ALA A 370 4.98 21.23 2.94
CA ALA A 370 5.46 21.72 4.24
C ALA A 370 5.15 20.74 5.39
N THR A 371 3.98 20.07 5.35
CA THR A 371 3.56 19.14 6.43
C THR A 371 4.25 17.78 6.32
N ARG A 372 4.74 17.40 5.15
CA ARG A 372 5.46 16.13 4.92
C ARG A 372 6.92 16.18 5.38
N GLY A 373 7.21 16.82 6.50
CA GLY A 373 8.45 16.94 7.23
C GLY A 373 9.70 16.45 6.50
N THR A 374 10.66 17.33 6.28
CA THR A 374 11.93 17.03 5.61
C THR A 374 12.71 15.94 6.35
N ILE A 375 12.56 14.71 5.92
CA ILE A 375 13.59 13.68 6.17
C ILE A 375 14.85 14.21 5.47
N PRO A 376 16.02 14.27 6.13
CA PRO A 376 17.22 14.81 5.51
C PRO A 376 17.60 13.97 4.29
N VAL A 377 17.40 14.55 3.11
CA VAL A 377 17.76 13.95 1.83
C VAL A 377 19.27 14.06 1.66
N ARG A 378 19.95 12.97 1.33
CA ARG A 378 21.38 13.01 1.02
C ARG A 378 21.58 13.43 -0.44
N LEU A 379 22.65 14.16 -0.71
CA LEU A 379 22.99 14.54 -2.10
C LEU A 379 23.21 13.33 -3.01
N SER A 380 23.72 12.22 -2.47
CA SER A 380 23.84 10.94 -3.19
C SER A 380 22.50 10.45 -3.75
N ASP A 381 21.44 10.56 -2.92
CA ASP A 381 20.09 10.10 -3.28
C ASP A 381 19.50 11.00 -4.39
N ILE A 382 19.76 12.31 -4.31
CA ILE A 382 19.35 13.26 -5.36
C ILE A 382 20.04 12.92 -6.68
N ILE A 383 21.36 12.68 -6.66
CA ILE A 383 22.13 12.33 -7.84
C ILE A 383 21.60 11.03 -8.45
N GLU A 384 21.41 9.99 -7.64
CA GLU A 384 20.90 8.69 -8.08
C GLU A 384 19.53 8.81 -8.75
N GLN A 385 18.60 9.52 -8.14
CA GLN A 385 17.25 9.67 -8.68
C GLN A 385 17.22 10.51 -9.97
N VAL A 386 18.02 11.56 -10.06
CA VAL A 386 18.14 12.34 -11.30
C VAL A 386 18.75 11.49 -12.42
N CYS A 387 19.80 10.73 -12.13
CA CYS A 387 20.41 9.80 -13.08
C CYS A 387 19.40 8.77 -13.58
N LEU A 388 18.63 8.17 -12.69
CA LEU A 388 17.64 7.14 -13.01
C LEU A 388 16.52 7.70 -13.90
N ILE A 389 15.95 8.85 -13.55
CA ILE A 389 14.81 9.44 -14.26
C ILE A 389 15.22 10.01 -15.63
N MET A 390 16.39 10.61 -15.70
CA MET A 390 16.88 11.22 -16.96
C MET A 390 17.68 10.25 -17.83
N GLY A 391 17.97 9.03 -17.37
CA GLY A 391 18.76 8.04 -18.09
C GLY A 391 20.23 8.45 -18.31
N ILE A 392 20.84 9.12 -17.31
CA ILE A 392 22.20 9.64 -17.37
C ILE A 392 23.09 8.84 -16.43
N ASP A 393 24.29 8.51 -16.86
CA ASP A 393 25.28 7.90 -15.98
C ASP A 393 25.93 8.95 -15.06
N ALA A 394 26.17 8.57 -13.80
CA ALA A 394 26.84 9.44 -12.82
C ALA A 394 28.24 9.94 -13.29
N ALA A 395 28.95 9.14 -14.10
CA ALA A 395 30.22 9.53 -14.73
C ALA A 395 30.06 10.73 -15.70
N GLN A 396 28.92 10.80 -16.41
CA GLN A 396 28.63 11.91 -17.34
C GLN A 396 28.33 13.22 -16.60
N LEU A 397 27.79 13.13 -15.38
CA LEU A 397 27.58 14.32 -14.54
C LEU A 397 28.88 14.97 -14.07
N ALA A 398 29.90 14.16 -13.77
CA ALA A 398 31.24 14.64 -13.37
C ALA A 398 32.06 15.15 -14.55
N GLY A 399 31.82 14.66 -15.78
CA GLY A 399 32.52 14.99 -16.98
C GLY A 399 32.33 16.44 -17.49
N GLU A 400 33.06 16.84 -18.52
CA GLU A 400 32.98 18.20 -19.09
C GLU A 400 31.89 18.37 -20.16
N SER A 401 31.09 17.33 -20.41
CA SER A 401 30.03 17.35 -21.41
C SER A 401 29.07 18.53 -21.21
N ARG A 402 28.76 19.25 -22.31
CA ARG A 402 27.83 20.40 -22.34
C ARG A 402 26.53 20.09 -23.06
N HIS A 403 26.20 18.79 -23.25
CA HIS A 403 24.92 18.41 -23.83
C HIS A 403 23.76 18.96 -23.00
N ARG A 404 22.70 19.38 -23.67
CA ARG A 404 21.55 20.07 -23.04
C ARG A 404 20.94 19.29 -21.88
N HIS A 405 20.73 17.99 -22.06
CA HIS A 405 20.14 17.13 -21.02
C HIS A 405 21.06 16.94 -19.80
N ILE A 406 22.40 16.83 -20.01
CA ILE A 406 23.37 16.72 -18.90
C ILE A 406 23.47 18.04 -18.15
N THR A 407 23.43 19.16 -18.84
CA THR A 407 23.43 20.50 -18.25
C THR A 407 22.14 20.72 -17.44
N LEU A 408 20.99 20.27 -17.93
CA LEU A 408 19.72 20.31 -17.22
C LEU A 408 19.77 19.43 -15.97
N ALA A 409 20.29 18.21 -16.06
CA ALA A 409 20.43 17.31 -14.91
C ALA A 409 21.29 17.93 -13.79
N ARG A 410 22.43 18.53 -14.14
CA ARG A 410 23.27 19.24 -13.17
C ARG A 410 22.55 20.41 -12.52
N ALA A 411 21.77 21.17 -13.29
CA ALA A 411 20.97 22.26 -12.77
C ALA A 411 19.86 21.79 -11.84
N LEU A 412 19.18 20.69 -12.17
CA LEU A 412 18.17 20.03 -11.34
C LEU A 412 18.76 19.53 -10.01
N ILE A 413 19.94 18.86 -10.08
CA ILE A 413 20.65 18.41 -8.87
C ILE A 413 21.00 19.60 -7.96
N ALA A 414 21.55 20.66 -8.55
CA ALA A 414 21.93 21.86 -7.81
C ALA A 414 20.73 22.52 -7.13
N TRP A 415 19.62 22.64 -7.83
CA TRP A 415 18.38 23.22 -7.34
C TRP A 415 17.76 22.36 -6.23
N LEU A 416 17.63 21.05 -6.45
CA LEU A 416 17.08 20.11 -5.46
C LEU A 416 17.96 20.03 -4.22
N ALA A 417 19.27 19.94 -4.37
CA ALA A 417 20.19 19.91 -3.24
C ALA A 417 20.08 21.19 -2.38
N ARG A 418 19.93 22.35 -3.01
CA ARG A 418 19.77 23.62 -2.29
C ARG A 418 18.44 23.69 -1.52
N HIS A 419 17.37 23.07 -2.03
CA HIS A 419 16.04 23.10 -1.41
C HIS A 419 15.79 21.97 -0.41
N HIS A 420 16.51 20.85 -0.53
CA HIS A 420 16.28 19.66 0.31
C HIS A 420 17.44 19.33 1.25
N THR A 421 18.58 20.05 1.15
CA THR A 421 19.72 19.85 2.04
C THR A 421 20.20 21.20 2.60
N SER A 422 21.01 21.17 3.65
CA SER A 422 21.68 22.37 4.20
C SER A 422 22.97 22.73 3.46
N MET A 423 23.33 22.04 2.36
CA MET A 423 24.58 22.22 1.65
C MET A 423 24.65 23.57 0.91
N SER A 424 25.81 24.20 0.96
CA SER A 424 26.14 25.40 0.17
C SER A 424 26.50 25.05 -1.27
N PHE A 425 26.39 25.99 -2.20
CA PHE A 425 26.78 25.77 -3.61
C PHE A 425 28.22 25.27 -3.79
N PRO A 426 29.23 25.76 -3.02
CA PRO A 426 30.59 25.21 -3.07
C PRO A 426 30.67 23.74 -2.62
N GLU A 427 29.89 23.33 -1.60
CA GLU A 427 29.83 21.93 -1.16
C GLU A 427 29.15 21.02 -2.19
N ILE A 428 28.06 21.48 -2.80
CA ILE A 428 27.38 20.77 -3.88
C ILE A 428 28.34 20.61 -5.08
N ALA A 429 29.08 21.67 -5.46
CA ALA A 429 30.06 21.62 -6.54
C ALA A 429 31.15 20.57 -6.28
N ARG A 430 31.73 20.57 -5.06
CA ARG A 430 32.76 19.60 -4.66
C ARG A 430 32.23 18.16 -4.71
N ALA A 431 31.04 17.93 -4.17
CA ALA A 431 30.43 16.61 -4.15
C ALA A 431 30.08 16.09 -5.58
N MET A 432 29.76 17.00 -6.49
CA MET A 432 29.58 16.69 -7.93
C MET A 432 30.90 16.63 -8.71
N LYS A 433 32.06 16.69 -8.04
CA LYS A 433 33.40 16.72 -8.64
C LYS A 433 33.56 17.84 -9.67
N ARG A 434 33.02 19.04 -9.38
CA ARG A 434 33.09 20.22 -10.28
C ARG A 434 33.92 21.33 -9.63
N ASN A 435 34.78 21.97 -10.44
CA ASN A 435 35.67 23.02 -9.98
C ASN A 435 35.00 24.40 -9.85
N SER A 436 33.84 24.61 -10.53
CA SER A 436 33.18 25.92 -10.58
C SER A 436 31.85 25.88 -9.82
N HIS A 437 31.81 26.56 -8.67
CA HIS A 437 30.56 26.77 -7.90
C HIS A 437 29.62 27.79 -8.57
N SER A 438 30.15 28.73 -9.36
CA SER A 438 29.33 29.73 -10.08
C SER A 438 28.46 29.07 -11.15
N ALA A 439 28.96 28.02 -11.82
CA ALA A 439 28.18 27.24 -12.79
C ALA A 439 27.01 26.49 -12.11
N ILE A 440 27.21 25.98 -10.88
CA ILE A 440 26.16 25.31 -10.08
C ILE A 440 25.10 26.32 -9.64
N HIS A 441 25.51 27.49 -9.16
CA HIS A 441 24.60 28.59 -8.82
C HIS A 441 23.76 29.04 -10.02
N SER A 442 24.42 29.37 -11.14
CA SER A 442 23.73 29.77 -12.38
C SER A 442 22.75 28.69 -12.89
N GLY A 443 23.12 27.40 -12.75
CA GLY A 443 22.25 26.28 -13.06
C GLY A 443 20.99 26.28 -12.20
N ALA A 444 21.11 26.44 -10.88
CA ALA A 444 19.97 26.49 -9.97
C ALA A 444 19.04 27.67 -10.28
N THR A 445 19.60 28.87 -10.47
CA THR A 445 18.83 30.08 -10.85
C THR A 445 18.09 29.89 -12.17
N ARG A 446 18.73 29.21 -13.15
CA ARG A 446 18.08 28.87 -14.42
C ARG A 446 16.83 27.99 -14.22
N ILE A 447 16.86 27.02 -13.32
CA ILE A 447 15.67 26.20 -13.00
C ILE A 447 14.54 27.06 -12.45
N GLU A 448 14.83 28.03 -11.57
CA GLU A 448 13.83 28.96 -11.04
C GLU A 448 13.14 29.76 -12.15
N VAL A 449 13.94 30.28 -13.08
CA VAL A 449 13.42 31.02 -14.26
C VAL A 449 12.54 30.09 -15.14
N LEU A 450 12.95 28.83 -15.35
CA LEU A 450 12.17 27.85 -16.11
C LEU A 450 10.84 27.51 -15.41
N ILE A 451 10.83 27.41 -14.09
CA ILE A 451 9.62 27.22 -13.28
C ILE A 451 8.66 28.39 -13.47
N GLN A 452 9.17 29.63 -13.33
CA GLN A 452 8.33 30.84 -13.49
C GLN A 452 7.73 30.94 -14.90
N LYS A 453 8.50 30.53 -15.94
CA LYS A 453 8.05 30.56 -17.33
C LYS A 453 7.19 29.34 -17.71
N LYS A 454 6.94 28.40 -16.82
CA LYS A 454 6.28 27.11 -17.10
C LYS A 454 6.84 26.42 -18.35
N ALA A 455 8.17 26.48 -18.51
CA ALA A 455 8.84 26.04 -19.73
C ALA A 455 8.83 24.53 -19.89
N THR A 456 8.75 24.04 -21.12
CA THR A 456 9.00 22.64 -21.47
C THR A 456 10.48 22.39 -21.60
N VAL A 457 10.94 21.23 -21.13
CA VAL A 457 12.34 20.79 -21.13
C VAL A 457 12.44 19.38 -21.68
N ASP A 458 13.55 19.10 -22.35
CA ASP A 458 13.91 17.74 -22.75
C ASP A 458 14.64 17.07 -21.59
N ALA A 459 13.98 16.09 -20.98
CA ALA A 459 14.46 15.36 -19.82
C ALA A 459 15.06 13.99 -20.17
N GLY A 460 15.56 13.80 -21.39
CA GLY A 460 16.18 12.54 -21.81
C GLY A 460 15.18 11.39 -21.89
N THR A 461 15.39 10.31 -21.11
CA THR A 461 14.49 9.15 -21.09
C THR A 461 13.09 9.47 -20.58
N ALA A 462 12.92 10.56 -19.81
CA ALA A 462 11.61 11.03 -19.38
C ALA A 462 10.85 11.82 -20.49
N GLY A 463 11.50 12.05 -21.64
CA GLY A 463 10.93 12.76 -22.78
C GLY A 463 10.80 14.28 -22.56
N THR A 464 10.08 14.94 -23.48
CA THR A 464 9.78 16.38 -23.36
C THR A 464 8.61 16.59 -22.42
N CYS A 465 8.84 17.28 -21.30
CA CYS A 465 7.84 17.53 -20.27
C CYS A 465 8.01 18.94 -19.67
N MET A 466 7.01 19.39 -18.91
CA MET A 466 7.12 20.65 -18.19
C MET A 466 8.13 20.54 -17.04
N ILE A 467 8.88 21.63 -16.78
CA ILE A 467 9.88 21.66 -15.70
C ILE A 467 9.27 21.33 -14.33
N VAL A 468 8.06 21.74 -14.08
CA VAL A 468 7.33 21.45 -12.81
C VAL A 468 7.05 19.95 -12.70
N GLU A 469 6.69 19.30 -13.79
CA GLU A 469 6.41 17.86 -13.82
C GLU A 469 7.65 17.03 -13.49
N ILE A 470 8.80 17.33 -14.10
CA ILE A 470 10.04 16.58 -13.80
C ILE A 470 10.49 16.80 -12.36
N LEU A 471 10.33 18.01 -11.82
CA LEU A 471 10.63 18.31 -10.42
C LEU A 471 9.73 17.52 -9.46
N GLU A 472 8.44 17.40 -9.76
CA GLU A 472 7.53 16.59 -8.93
C GLU A 472 7.86 15.09 -9.01
N ARG A 473 8.17 14.58 -10.21
CA ARG A 473 8.64 13.19 -10.37
C ARG A 473 9.91 12.91 -9.54
N LEU A 474 10.87 13.83 -9.55
CA LEU A 474 12.10 13.73 -8.78
C LEU A 474 11.84 13.80 -7.27
N ARG A 475 11.05 14.75 -6.81
CA ARG A 475 10.66 14.85 -5.40
C ARG A 475 9.98 13.58 -4.90
N GLN A 476 9.13 13.00 -5.72
CA GLN A 476 8.44 11.78 -5.37
C GLN A 476 9.36 10.57 -5.33
N ALA A 477 10.27 10.44 -6.31
CA ALA A 477 11.26 9.39 -6.32
C ALA A 477 12.17 9.46 -5.08
N LEU A 478 12.55 10.67 -4.67
CA LEU A 478 13.31 10.90 -3.43
C LEU A 478 12.54 10.47 -2.18
N ARG A 479 11.24 10.73 -2.11
CA ARG A 479 10.39 10.25 -1.00
C ARG A 479 10.29 8.72 -0.98
N ASN A 480 10.11 8.09 -2.13
CA ASN A 480 9.99 6.64 -2.23
C ASN A 480 11.31 5.92 -1.90
N SER A 481 12.47 6.51 -2.24
CA SER A 481 13.78 5.94 -1.90
C SER A 481 14.04 5.93 -0.39
N GLN A 482 13.52 6.90 0.34
CA GLN A 482 13.64 7.00 1.81
C GLN A 482 12.72 6.05 2.58
N GLN A 483 11.64 5.57 1.96
CA GLN A 483 10.72 4.60 2.57
C GLN A 483 11.17 3.14 2.42
N LYS A 484 12.21 2.86 1.61
CA LYS A 484 12.80 1.51 1.55
C LYS A 484 13.70 1.29 2.76
N PRO A 485 13.44 0.29 3.64
CA PRO A 485 14.33 -0.01 4.75
C PRO A 485 15.71 -0.35 4.21
N GLN A 486 16.76 0.25 4.79
CA GLN A 486 18.17 0.01 4.48
C GLN A 486 18.54 -1.44 4.87
N HIS A 487 18.34 -2.38 3.97
CA HIS A 487 18.68 -3.78 4.19
C HIS A 487 19.75 -4.28 3.20
N ASN A 488 20.76 -3.46 2.87
CA ASN A 488 21.91 -3.98 2.08
C ASN A 488 23.18 -3.11 2.17
N SER A 489 23.72 -2.84 3.38
CA SER A 489 25.05 -2.21 3.49
C SER A 489 26.10 -3.09 4.23
N GLN A 490 25.89 -4.41 4.38
CA GLN A 490 26.86 -5.27 5.05
C GLN A 490 27.22 -6.55 4.28
N ARG A 491 27.29 -6.51 2.96
CA ARG A 491 27.81 -7.66 2.19
C ARG A 491 28.78 -7.20 1.09
N ASN A 492 29.85 -6.50 1.45
CA ASN A 492 31.07 -6.43 0.62
C ASN A 492 32.23 -5.92 1.48
N ALA A 493 32.64 -6.72 2.45
CA ALA A 493 34.01 -6.66 2.99
C ALA A 493 34.83 -7.74 2.27
N PRO A 494 35.94 -7.45 1.61
CA PRO A 494 36.79 -8.47 1.03
C PRO A 494 37.42 -9.31 2.13
N ARG A 495 37.22 -10.62 2.08
CA ARG A 495 37.99 -11.60 2.90
C ARG A 495 39.48 -11.42 2.58
N GLN A 496 40.22 -10.87 3.50
CA GLN A 496 41.68 -10.98 3.48
C GLN A 496 42.06 -12.48 3.62
N VAL A 497 42.63 -12.98 2.54
CA VAL A 497 43.33 -14.27 2.53
C VAL A 497 44.61 -14.07 3.36
N ARG A 498 44.72 -14.73 4.50
CA ARG A 498 46.01 -14.94 5.19
C ARG A 498 46.70 -16.13 4.55
N ALA A 499 47.93 -15.87 4.10
CA ALA A 499 48.90 -16.86 3.73
C ALA A 499 49.38 -17.68 4.97
#